data_88e2eadce3aa8125289d66f3656a94c3
#
_entry.id   88e2eadce3aa8125289d66f3656a94c3
#
_cell.length_a   1.000
_cell.length_b   1.000
_cell.length_c   1.000
_cell.angle_alpha   90.00
_cell.angle_beta   90.00
_cell.angle_gamma   90.00
#
_symmetry.space_group_name_H-M   'P 1'
#
loop_
_entity.id
_entity.type
_entity.pdbx_description
1 polymer ?
#
loop_
_entity_poly.entity_id
_entity_poly.type
_entity_poly.pdbx_seq_one_letter_code
_entity_poly.pdbx_strand_id
1 'polypeptide(L)'
;MVMPLAGRVPAAVAGGLLVLVAVYSVTATLIVSRRVNSRLTRWVDQLVDWAYQQVAGRFADPHRRDQIRATQAAAVLLGQLTAWLLVAYAGFALLLWPFASRGVVSAFIDAGSSLFTLGFAVPAGAVPAVIVFLAAATGLVILTLQIAYLPTLYAAFNRRETQVALLNERAGIPSWGPELLARTYYALGSGVSTLDTMPDLYERWENWAADVAESHTTYPVLIRFRSPGPMSSWVISLLAVLDSAALFLALSPKTAPVVPARLCLRGGFRCLHRIAQVMDFDIPDEPAPDAGTSLTYEQFLEAVARMREVGFPIERDPAEAWPDFVGWRVNYEQAAYAVAAEVYAVPALWSGPRRHPMSPVPPQRPAPGRPPK
;
A
#
# COMPACT_ATOMS: atom_id res chain seq x y z
N MET A 1 -9.18 -16.74 46.42
CA MET A 1 -7.86 -16.97 47.07
C MET A 1 -7.08 -15.66 46.95
N VAL A 2 -6.80 -15.01 48.07
CA VAL A 2 -6.08 -13.72 48.13
C VAL A 2 -4.62 -13.98 47.77
N MET A 3 -4.06 -13.16 46.88
CA MET A 3 -2.67 -13.31 46.43
C MET A 3 -1.67 -13.17 47.57
N PRO A 4 -0.68 -14.09 47.75
CA PRO A 4 0.35 -13.95 48.77
C PRO A 4 1.21 -12.69 48.51
N LEU A 5 1.69 -12.05 49.58
CA LEU A 5 2.47 -10.79 49.49
C LEU A 5 3.65 -10.86 48.52
N ALA A 6 4.34 -12.01 48.49
CA ALA A 6 5.47 -12.25 47.58
C ALA A 6 5.10 -12.21 46.06
N GLY A 7 3.85 -12.44 45.73
CA GLY A 7 3.38 -12.38 44.34
C GLY A 7 2.83 -11.02 43.90
N ARG A 8 2.51 -10.11 44.84
CA ARG A 8 1.86 -8.82 44.52
C ARG A 8 2.77 -7.87 43.75
N VAL A 9 4.03 -7.77 44.13
CA VAL A 9 4.99 -6.87 43.47
C VAL A 9 5.32 -7.34 42.04
N PRO A 10 5.66 -8.62 41.79
CA PRO A 10 5.88 -9.11 40.43
C PRO A 10 4.67 -8.93 39.50
N ALA A 11 3.44 -9.17 39.99
CA ALA A 11 2.23 -8.98 39.23
C ALA A 11 2.01 -7.50 38.83
N ALA A 12 2.21 -6.58 39.77
CA ALA A 12 2.09 -5.15 39.54
C ALA A 12 3.17 -4.66 38.52
N VAL A 13 4.42 -5.12 38.66
CA VAL A 13 5.49 -4.78 37.71
C VAL A 13 5.18 -5.31 36.33
N ALA A 14 4.77 -6.58 36.18
CA ALA A 14 4.39 -7.17 34.88
C ALA A 14 3.20 -6.43 34.29
N GLY A 15 2.19 -6.09 35.09
CA GLY A 15 1.04 -5.31 34.63
C GLY A 15 1.43 -3.92 34.11
N GLY A 16 2.28 -3.21 34.86
CA GLY A 16 2.80 -1.91 34.44
C GLY A 16 3.59 -1.97 33.13
N LEU A 17 4.43 -2.99 32.96
CA LEU A 17 5.17 -3.20 31.71
C LEU A 17 4.24 -3.46 30.51
N LEU A 18 3.18 -4.27 30.69
CA LEU A 18 2.21 -4.53 29.62
C LEU A 18 1.46 -3.24 29.23
N VAL A 19 1.03 -2.44 30.20
CA VAL A 19 0.39 -1.14 29.91
C VAL A 19 1.34 -0.22 29.15
N LEU A 20 2.59 -0.12 29.55
CA LEU A 20 3.60 0.67 28.86
C LEU A 20 3.85 0.17 27.43
N VAL A 21 3.90 -1.15 27.23
CA VAL A 21 4.02 -1.75 25.88
C VAL A 21 2.81 -1.38 25.01
N ALA A 22 1.59 -1.45 25.55
CA ALA A 22 0.38 -1.07 24.81
C ALA A 22 0.41 0.42 24.42
N VAL A 23 0.65 1.32 25.39
CA VAL A 23 0.71 2.77 25.16
C VAL A 23 1.83 3.13 24.17
N TYR A 24 3.03 2.57 24.33
CA TYR A 24 4.13 2.76 23.39
C TYR A 24 3.75 2.31 21.97
N SER A 25 3.13 1.11 21.85
CA SER A 25 2.73 0.56 20.57
C SER A 25 1.70 1.43 19.86
N VAL A 26 0.67 1.90 20.58
CA VAL A 26 -0.34 2.82 20.05
C VAL A 26 0.29 4.13 19.59
N THR A 27 1.10 4.75 20.46
CA THR A 27 1.77 6.03 20.15
C THR A 27 2.70 5.90 18.95
N ALA A 28 3.52 4.84 18.92
CA ALA A 28 4.45 4.57 17.82
C ALA A 28 3.73 4.34 16.48
N THR A 29 2.54 3.73 16.50
CA THR A 29 1.80 3.39 15.27
C THR A 29 0.91 4.52 14.78
N LEU A 30 0.23 5.26 15.69
CA LEU A 30 -0.80 6.23 15.31
C LEU A 30 -0.35 7.69 15.36
N ILE A 31 0.70 8.01 16.12
CA ILE A 31 1.12 9.41 16.37
C ILE A 31 2.47 9.70 15.75
N VAL A 32 3.43 8.76 15.87
CA VAL A 32 4.81 9.01 15.40
C VAL A 32 4.89 8.85 13.89
N SER A 33 5.16 9.94 13.19
CA SER A 33 5.28 9.99 11.72
C SER A 33 6.56 9.36 11.15
N ARG A 34 7.52 8.98 12.00
CA ARG A 34 8.71 8.22 11.58
C ARG A 34 8.53 6.75 11.86
N ARG A 35 9.09 5.91 10.98
CA ARG A 35 9.03 4.43 11.08
C ARG A 35 9.54 3.93 12.45
N VAL A 36 8.65 3.91 13.43
CA VAL A 36 8.86 3.23 14.71
C VAL A 36 7.81 2.13 14.81
N ASN A 37 7.99 1.06 14.02
CA ASN A 37 7.07 -0.08 14.11
C ASN A 37 7.27 -0.80 15.44
N SER A 38 6.25 -0.81 16.29
CA SER A 38 6.28 -1.59 17.50
C SER A 38 6.32 -3.09 17.17
N ARG A 39 6.97 -3.89 18.01
CA ARG A 39 7.00 -5.36 17.84
C ARG A 39 5.59 -5.95 17.85
N LEU A 40 4.70 -5.41 18.67
CA LEU A 40 3.32 -5.87 18.80
C LEU A 40 2.56 -5.67 17.48
N THR A 41 2.65 -4.48 16.87
CA THR A 41 1.98 -4.16 15.61
C THR A 41 2.50 -5.07 14.48
N ARG A 42 3.83 -5.25 14.38
CA ARG A 42 4.42 -6.14 13.38
C ARG A 42 3.96 -7.60 13.53
N TRP A 43 3.86 -8.09 14.76
CA TRP A 43 3.35 -9.42 15.05
C TRP A 43 1.91 -9.61 14.55
N VAL A 44 1.05 -8.63 14.80
CA VAL A 44 -0.34 -8.64 14.33
C VAL A 44 -0.37 -8.62 12.80
N ASP A 45 0.41 -7.74 12.17
CA ASP A 45 0.50 -7.63 10.72
C ASP A 45 0.91 -8.96 10.08
N GLN A 46 1.99 -9.57 10.58
CA GLN A 46 2.48 -10.87 10.11
C GLN A 46 1.46 -11.99 10.29
N LEU A 47 0.76 -12.02 11.44
CA LEU A 47 -0.28 -13.01 11.71
C LEU A 47 -1.45 -12.88 10.72
N VAL A 48 -1.90 -11.66 10.47
CA VAL A 48 -2.97 -11.39 9.51
C VAL A 48 -2.51 -11.74 8.09
N ASP A 49 -1.31 -11.30 7.69
CA ASP A 49 -0.74 -11.59 6.37
C ASP A 49 -0.64 -13.12 6.15
N TRP A 50 -0.13 -13.85 7.13
CA TRP A 50 -0.07 -15.31 7.09
C TRP A 50 -1.45 -15.96 6.95
N ALA A 51 -2.43 -15.52 7.76
CA ALA A 51 -3.79 -16.07 7.70
C ALA A 51 -4.43 -15.84 6.32
N TYR A 52 -4.28 -14.63 5.76
CA TYR A 52 -4.79 -14.30 4.42
C TYR A 52 -4.06 -15.05 3.30
N GLN A 53 -2.76 -15.31 3.45
CA GLN A 53 -2.00 -16.16 2.50
C GLN A 53 -2.56 -17.58 2.48
N GLN A 54 -2.81 -18.17 3.66
CA GLN A 54 -3.36 -19.53 3.76
C GLN A 54 -4.77 -19.62 3.18
N VAL A 55 -5.62 -18.64 3.44
CA VAL A 55 -7.01 -18.64 2.95
C VAL A 55 -7.04 -18.36 1.45
N ALA A 56 -6.40 -17.28 0.99
CA ALA A 56 -6.39 -16.92 -0.43
C ALA A 56 -5.67 -17.96 -1.30
N GLY A 57 -4.63 -18.62 -0.77
CA GLY A 57 -3.88 -19.67 -1.47
C GLY A 57 -4.71 -20.90 -1.84
N ARG A 58 -5.85 -21.13 -1.16
CA ARG A 58 -6.76 -22.26 -1.46
C ARG A 58 -7.61 -22.07 -2.73
N PHE A 59 -7.69 -20.85 -3.23
CA PHE A 59 -8.49 -20.54 -4.42
C PHE A 59 -7.58 -20.39 -5.64
N ALA A 60 -7.93 -21.06 -6.74
CA ALA A 60 -7.21 -20.94 -8.01
C ALA A 60 -7.60 -19.64 -8.76
N ASP A 61 -8.85 -19.19 -8.58
CA ASP A 61 -9.40 -18.02 -9.25
C ASP A 61 -8.79 -16.71 -8.73
N PRO A 62 -8.14 -15.90 -9.59
CA PRO A 62 -7.56 -14.60 -9.22
C PRO A 62 -8.59 -13.61 -8.65
N HIS A 63 -9.82 -13.59 -9.17
CA HIS A 63 -10.88 -12.69 -8.68
C HIS A 63 -11.29 -13.02 -7.24
N ARG A 64 -11.44 -14.30 -6.90
CA ARG A 64 -11.74 -14.70 -5.52
C ARG A 64 -10.60 -14.38 -4.57
N ARG A 65 -9.36 -14.59 -5.01
CA ARG A 65 -8.18 -14.18 -4.22
C ARG A 65 -8.18 -12.68 -3.95
N ASP A 66 -8.48 -11.88 -4.95
CA ASP A 66 -8.54 -10.44 -4.84
C ASP A 66 -9.64 -9.99 -3.87
N GLN A 67 -10.85 -10.53 -3.98
CA GLN A 67 -11.95 -10.23 -3.07
C GLN A 67 -11.64 -10.56 -1.60
N ILE A 68 -11.03 -11.72 -1.33
CA ILE A 68 -10.60 -12.09 0.02
C ILE A 68 -9.58 -11.07 0.54
N ARG A 69 -8.57 -10.75 -0.25
CA ARG A 69 -7.52 -9.80 0.15
C ARG A 69 -8.00 -8.35 0.26
N ALA A 70 -9.12 -7.99 -0.35
CA ALA A 70 -9.71 -6.66 -0.20
C ALA A 70 -10.08 -6.33 1.26
N THR A 71 -10.36 -7.34 2.08
CA THR A 71 -10.66 -7.18 3.51
C THR A 71 -9.43 -7.19 4.42
N GLN A 72 -8.23 -7.47 3.88
CA GLN A 72 -7.00 -7.65 4.66
C GLN A 72 -6.60 -6.39 5.43
N ALA A 73 -6.67 -5.21 4.82
CA ALA A 73 -6.34 -3.95 5.48
C ALA A 73 -7.26 -3.67 6.68
N ALA A 74 -8.56 -3.93 6.54
CA ALA A 74 -9.51 -3.80 7.64
C ALA A 74 -9.21 -4.79 8.76
N ALA A 75 -8.85 -6.03 8.42
CA ALA A 75 -8.47 -7.06 9.40
C ALA A 75 -7.19 -6.68 10.17
N VAL A 76 -6.21 -6.05 9.50
CA VAL A 76 -5.01 -5.51 10.16
C VAL A 76 -5.38 -4.44 11.18
N LEU A 77 -6.19 -3.45 10.79
CA LEU A 77 -6.60 -2.36 11.68
C LEU A 77 -7.39 -2.86 12.90
N LEU A 78 -8.34 -3.76 12.68
CA LEU A 78 -9.11 -4.37 13.78
C LEU A 78 -8.24 -5.28 14.64
N GLY A 79 -7.33 -6.03 14.05
CA GLY A 79 -6.38 -6.87 14.75
C GLY A 79 -5.44 -6.06 15.66
N GLN A 80 -4.91 -4.94 15.16
CA GLN A 80 -4.07 -4.03 15.95
C GLN A 80 -4.85 -3.42 17.12
N LEU A 81 -6.07 -2.91 16.90
CA LEU A 81 -6.93 -2.38 17.93
C LEU A 81 -7.21 -3.44 19.01
N THR A 82 -7.59 -4.64 18.59
CA THR A 82 -7.88 -5.76 19.50
C THR A 82 -6.65 -6.12 20.32
N ALA A 83 -5.47 -6.20 19.68
CA ALA A 83 -4.22 -6.52 20.39
C ALA A 83 -3.85 -5.46 21.44
N TRP A 84 -3.98 -4.18 21.12
CA TRP A 84 -3.72 -3.10 22.07
C TRP A 84 -4.67 -3.14 23.26
N LEU A 85 -5.97 -3.34 23.00
CA LEU A 85 -6.97 -3.45 24.06
C LEU A 85 -6.73 -4.69 24.93
N LEU A 86 -6.39 -5.85 24.36
CA LEU A 86 -6.11 -7.07 25.10
C LEU A 86 -4.85 -6.95 25.97
N VAL A 87 -3.77 -6.36 25.44
CA VAL A 87 -2.53 -6.15 26.20
C VAL A 87 -2.76 -5.15 27.33
N ALA A 88 -3.46 -4.04 27.07
CA ALA A 88 -3.84 -3.08 28.12
C ALA A 88 -4.77 -3.71 29.17
N TYR A 89 -5.75 -4.49 28.74
CA TYR A 89 -6.67 -5.20 29.62
C TYR A 89 -5.95 -6.16 30.56
N ALA A 90 -5.07 -7.01 30.02
CA ALA A 90 -4.25 -7.90 30.84
C ALA A 90 -3.33 -7.12 31.79
N GLY A 91 -2.72 -6.04 31.32
CA GLY A 91 -1.86 -5.18 32.10
C GLY A 91 -2.59 -4.54 33.28
N PHE A 92 -3.75 -3.95 33.07
CA PHE A 92 -4.56 -3.36 34.14
C PHE A 92 -5.16 -4.42 35.09
N ALA A 93 -5.53 -5.59 34.60
CA ALA A 93 -5.95 -6.70 35.43
C ALA A 93 -4.85 -7.14 36.40
N LEU A 94 -3.60 -7.25 35.90
CA LEU A 94 -2.45 -7.59 36.76
C LEU A 94 -2.12 -6.47 37.78
N LEU A 95 -2.27 -5.19 37.38
CA LEU A 95 -2.10 -4.06 38.31
C LEU A 95 -3.16 -4.03 39.42
N LEU A 96 -4.41 -4.42 39.13
CA LEU A 96 -5.51 -4.47 40.07
C LEU A 96 -5.51 -5.74 40.94
N TRP A 97 -4.90 -6.84 40.47
CA TRP A 97 -4.93 -8.13 41.14
C TRP A 97 -4.46 -8.08 42.61
N PRO A 98 -3.37 -7.35 42.98
CA PRO A 98 -2.95 -7.23 44.40
C PRO A 98 -4.03 -6.65 45.35
N PHE A 99 -4.97 -5.89 44.79
CA PHE A 99 -6.03 -5.19 45.53
C PHE A 99 -7.38 -5.90 45.42
N ALA A 100 -7.48 -6.94 44.58
CA ALA A 100 -8.73 -7.61 44.32
C ALA A 100 -9.16 -8.53 45.48
N SER A 101 -10.35 -8.31 46.03
CA SER A 101 -10.89 -9.05 47.16
C SER A 101 -11.28 -10.50 46.83
N ARG A 102 -11.69 -10.74 45.55
CA ARG A 102 -12.17 -12.05 45.07
C ARG A 102 -11.17 -12.75 44.14
N GLY A 103 -9.88 -12.37 44.22
CA GLY A 103 -8.81 -12.98 43.43
C GLY A 103 -8.73 -12.47 41.97
N VAL A 104 -8.06 -13.22 41.09
CA VAL A 104 -7.74 -12.81 39.73
C VAL A 104 -8.98 -12.48 38.88
N VAL A 105 -10.06 -13.22 39.05
CA VAL A 105 -11.30 -13.02 38.26
C VAL A 105 -11.90 -11.64 38.50
N SER A 106 -11.95 -11.18 39.76
CA SER A 106 -12.45 -9.83 40.05
C SER A 106 -11.52 -8.74 39.50
N ALA A 107 -10.22 -8.96 39.46
CA ALA A 107 -9.27 -8.02 38.85
C ALA A 107 -9.51 -7.85 37.36
N PHE A 108 -9.80 -8.93 36.64
CA PHE A 108 -10.18 -8.87 35.22
C PHE A 108 -11.54 -8.17 35.03
N ILE A 109 -12.53 -8.42 35.88
CA ILE A 109 -13.84 -7.75 35.84
C ILE A 109 -13.65 -6.24 36.08
N ASP A 110 -12.89 -5.84 37.08
CA ASP A 110 -12.62 -4.45 37.42
C ASP A 110 -11.86 -3.73 36.29
N ALA A 111 -10.83 -4.37 35.71
CA ALA A 111 -10.09 -3.86 34.57
C ALA A 111 -10.96 -3.68 33.33
N GLY A 112 -11.80 -4.67 33.01
CA GLY A 112 -12.71 -4.61 31.87
C GLY A 112 -13.79 -3.55 32.04
N SER A 113 -14.40 -3.48 33.24
CA SER A 113 -15.37 -2.43 33.57
C SER A 113 -14.82 -1.03 33.33
N SER A 114 -13.54 -0.83 33.66
CA SER A 114 -12.88 0.47 33.54
C SER A 114 -12.39 0.75 32.13
N LEU A 115 -11.62 -0.16 31.53
CA LEU A 115 -11.02 0.00 30.22
C LEU A 115 -12.07 0.22 29.11
N PHE A 116 -13.21 -0.52 29.22
CA PHE A 116 -14.33 -0.39 28.29
C PHE A 116 -15.39 0.62 28.75
N THR A 117 -15.10 1.38 29.81
CA THR A 117 -15.96 2.43 30.35
C THR A 117 -17.38 1.97 30.74
N LEU A 118 -17.54 0.71 31.15
CA LEU A 118 -18.83 0.13 31.54
C LEU A 118 -19.31 0.62 32.91
N GLY A 119 -18.38 0.91 33.84
CA GLY A 119 -18.66 1.61 35.09
C GLY A 119 -19.40 0.82 36.17
N PHE A 120 -19.48 -0.52 36.07
CA PHE A 120 -20.19 -1.33 37.09
C PHE A 120 -19.31 -1.81 38.24
N ALA A 121 -17.99 -1.70 38.14
CA ALA A 121 -17.08 -2.06 39.21
C ALA A 121 -16.62 -0.81 39.97
N VAL A 122 -16.76 -0.84 41.30
CA VAL A 122 -16.35 0.26 42.18
C VAL A 122 -15.10 -0.16 42.93
N PRO A 123 -13.95 0.52 42.72
CA PRO A 123 -12.71 0.18 43.42
C PRO A 123 -12.77 0.53 44.88
N ALA A 124 -12.23 -0.38 45.73
CA ALA A 124 -12.12 -0.14 47.18
C ALA A 124 -10.72 0.44 47.52
N GLY A 125 -10.68 1.74 47.80
CA GLY A 125 -9.46 2.45 48.20
C GLY A 125 -8.84 3.34 47.10
N ALA A 126 -7.93 4.21 47.53
CA ALA A 126 -7.37 5.24 46.65
C ALA A 126 -6.47 4.66 45.52
N VAL A 127 -5.62 3.69 45.81
CA VAL A 127 -4.70 3.12 44.81
C VAL A 127 -5.44 2.39 43.67
N PRO A 128 -6.39 1.46 43.97
CA PRO A 128 -7.22 0.88 42.89
C PRO A 128 -8.04 1.91 42.11
N ALA A 129 -8.53 2.97 42.76
CA ALA A 129 -9.27 4.04 42.11
C ALA A 129 -8.40 4.75 41.04
N VAL A 130 -7.15 5.08 41.36
CA VAL A 130 -6.21 5.67 40.40
C VAL A 130 -5.96 4.73 39.23
N ILE A 131 -5.74 3.42 39.48
CA ILE A 131 -5.52 2.43 38.43
C ILE A 131 -6.74 2.33 37.51
N VAL A 132 -7.94 2.34 38.05
CA VAL A 132 -9.22 2.31 37.31
C VAL A 132 -9.39 3.55 36.44
N PHE A 133 -9.07 4.74 36.96
CA PHE A 133 -9.10 5.97 36.15
C PHE A 133 -8.09 5.94 35.00
N LEU A 134 -6.87 5.46 35.26
CA LEU A 134 -5.87 5.27 34.21
C LEU A 134 -6.32 4.24 33.16
N ALA A 135 -6.96 3.15 33.57
CA ALA A 135 -7.51 2.15 32.66
C ALA A 135 -8.60 2.75 31.75
N ALA A 136 -9.55 3.50 32.33
CA ALA A 136 -10.61 4.17 31.58
C ALA A 136 -10.05 5.21 30.59
N ALA A 137 -9.11 6.04 31.04
CA ALA A 137 -8.43 7.00 30.18
C ALA A 137 -7.67 6.31 29.03
N THR A 138 -6.95 5.22 29.33
CA THR A 138 -6.20 4.47 28.30
C THR A 138 -7.13 3.87 27.26
N GLY A 139 -8.23 3.24 27.66
CA GLY A 139 -9.21 2.67 26.73
C GLY A 139 -9.83 3.74 25.83
N LEU A 140 -10.24 4.87 26.41
CA LEU A 140 -10.78 6.00 25.66
C LEU A 140 -9.78 6.57 24.66
N VAL A 141 -8.53 6.75 25.05
CA VAL A 141 -7.46 7.27 24.16
C VAL A 141 -7.20 6.31 23.01
N ILE A 142 -7.08 5.01 23.26
CA ILE A 142 -6.87 4.00 22.21
C ILE A 142 -7.99 4.06 21.18
N LEU A 143 -9.25 4.05 21.62
CA LEU A 143 -10.42 4.08 20.73
C LEU A 143 -10.50 5.39 19.96
N THR A 144 -10.30 6.53 20.62
CA THR A 144 -10.37 7.85 19.99
C THR A 144 -9.28 8.03 18.93
N LEU A 145 -8.04 7.62 19.22
CA LEU A 145 -6.96 7.68 18.26
C LEU A 145 -7.22 6.79 17.04
N GLN A 146 -7.74 5.57 17.26
CA GLN A 146 -8.09 4.68 16.16
C GLN A 146 -9.22 5.25 15.28
N ILE A 147 -10.23 5.87 15.88
CA ILE A 147 -11.32 6.52 15.13
C ILE A 147 -10.78 7.72 14.34
N ALA A 148 -9.93 8.54 14.94
CA ALA A 148 -9.34 9.71 14.26
C ALA A 148 -8.38 9.31 13.13
N TYR A 149 -7.77 8.12 13.20
CA TYR A 149 -6.84 7.60 12.22
C TYR A 149 -7.52 7.20 10.90
N LEU A 150 -8.74 6.65 10.95
CA LEU A 150 -9.45 6.13 9.77
C LEU A 150 -9.71 7.18 8.67
N PRO A 151 -10.23 8.39 8.96
CA PRO A 151 -10.42 9.41 7.93
C PRO A 151 -9.13 9.81 7.21
N THR A 152 -8.01 9.84 7.93
CA THR A 152 -6.70 10.16 7.36
C THR A 152 -6.26 9.09 6.35
N LEU A 153 -6.44 7.81 6.70
CA LEU A 153 -6.15 6.69 5.80
C LEU A 153 -7.01 6.74 4.55
N TYR A 154 -8.33 6.91 4.71
CA TYR A 154 -9.27 6.96 3.58
C TYR A 154 -9.04 8.18 2.68
N ALA A 155 -8.64 9.33 3.24
CA ALA A 155 -8.27 10.49 2.45
C ALA A 155 -7.06 10.21 1.55
N ALA A 156 -5.99 9.60 2.08
CA ALA A 156 -4.81 9.20 1.31
C ALA A 156 -5.15 8.11 0.27
N PHE A 157 -5.92 7.10 0.67
CA PHE A 157 -6.41 6.05 -0.21
C PHE A 157 -7.20 6.62 -1.40
N ASN A 158 -8.17 7.49 -1.16
CA ASN A 158 -9.01 8.07 -2.20
C ASN A 158 -8.20 8.93 -3.18
N ARG A 159 -7.24 9.73 -2.70
CA ARG A 159 -6.35 10.49 -3.59
C ARG A 159 -5.53 9.56 -4.50
N ARG A 160 -4.98 8.48 -3.93
CA ARG A 160 -4.26 7.46 -4.69
C ARG A 160 -5.15 6.84 -5.77
N GLU A 161 -6.32 6.36 -5.41
CA GLU A 161 -7.20 5.60 -6.30
C GLU A 161 -7.85 6.48 -7.39
N THR A 162 -8.04 7.77 -7.15
CA THR A 162 -8.54 8.70 -8.17
C THR A 162 -7.62 8.71 -9.41
N GLN A 163 -6.30 8.78 -9.22
CA GLN A 163 -5.37 8.78 -10.35
C GLN A 163 -5.26 7.40 -11.01
N VAL A 164 -5.36 6.32 -10.23
CA VAL A 164 -5.43 4.95 -10.77
C VAL A 164 -6.66 4.78 -11.66
N ALA A 165 -7.82 5.23 -11.22
CA ALA A 165 -9.06 5.17 -12.00
C ALA A 165 -8.96 5.98 -13.30
N LEU A 166 -8.42 7.20 -13.25
CA LEU A 166 -8.21 8.04 -14.44
C LEU A 166 -7.22 7.40 -15.44
N LEU A 167 -6.21 6.67 -14.96
CA LEU A 167 -5.26 5.98 -15.83
C LEU A 167 -5.88 4.78 -16.52
N ASN A 168 -6.77 4.04 -15.87
CA ASN A 168 -7.39 2.85 -16.44
C ASN A 168 -8.04 3.13 -17.81
N GLU A 169 -8.68 4.28 -17.95
CA GLU A 169 -9.29 4.69 -19.21
C GLU A 169 -8.24 4.97 -20.31
N ARG A 170 -7.04 5.38 -19.91
CA ARG A 170 -5.94 5.75 -20.82
C ARG A 170 -4.99 4.60 -21.14
N ALA A 171 -4.75 3.69 -20.17
CA ALA A 171 -3.73 2.66 -20.26
C ALA A 171 -4.28 1.23 -20.32
N GLY A 172 -5.61 1.07 -20.25
CA GLY A 172 -6.27 -0.24 -20.19
C GLY A 172 -6.34 -0.81 -18.78
N ILE A 173 -7.01 -1.96 -18.66
CA ILE A 173 -7.20 -2.70 -17.39
C ILE A 173 -6.82 -4.17 -17.64
N PRO A 174 -5.72 -4.67 -17.01
CA PRO A 174 -4.70 -3.94 -16.25
C PRO A 174 -3.93 -2.92 -17.10
N SER A 175 -3.42 -1.86 -16.45
CA SER A 175 -2.70 -0.79 -17.15
C SER A 175 -1.38 -1.30 -17.75
N TRP A 176 -1.06 -0.82 -18.97
CA TRP A 176 0.17 -1.14 -19.69
C TRP A 176 0.78 0.10 -20.34
N GLY A 177 2.08 0.33 -20.16
CA GLY A 177 2.77 1.54 -20.62
C GLY A 177 2.66 1.81 -22.13
N PRO A 178 2.92 0.85 -23.00
CA PRO A 178 2.72 0.99 -24.46
C PRO A 178 1.30 1.36 -24.85
N GLU A 179 0.29 0.81 -24.16
CA GLU A 179 -1.11 1.10 -24.42
C GLU A 179 -1.46 2.54 -24.02
N LEU A 180 -0.85 3.07 -22.96
CA LEU A 180 -0.99 4.48 -22.57
C LEU A 180 -0.56 5.42 -23.71
N LEU A 181 0.60 5.16 -24.33
CA LEU A 181 1.10 5.94 -25.45
C LEU A 181 0.22 5.75 -26.70
N ALA A 182 -0.12 4.50 -27.01
CA ALA A 182 -0.93 4.17 -28.18
C ALA A 182 -2.32 4.81 -28.11
N ARG A 183 -3.03 4.72 -26.99
CA ARG A 183 -4.35 5.34 -26.82
C ARG A 183 -4.29 6.86 -26.81
N THR A 184 -3.27 7.43 -26.17
CA THR A 184 -3.09 8.89 -26.15
C THR A 184 -2.86 9.42 -27.56
N TYR A 185 -2.07 8.73 -28.39
CA TYR A 185 -1.80 9.16 -29.76
C TYR A 185 -2.96 8.89 -30.71
N TYR A 186 -3.79 7.91 -30.44
CA TYR A 186 -4.94 7.55 -31.26
C TYR A 186 -5.98 8.68 -31.30
N ALA A 187 -5.68 9.73 -32.05
CA ALA A 187 -6.57 10.88 -32.20
C ALA A 187 -7.69 10.58 -33.19
N LEU A 188 -8.90 11.01 -32.88
CA LEU A 188 -10.09 10.93 -33.73
C LEU A 188 -10.08 12.02 -34.82
N GLY A 189 -9.02 12.12 -35.59
CA GLY A 189 -8.98 12.98 -36.77
C GLY A 189 -9.11 14.50 -36.53
N SER A 190 -8.88 14.98 -35.33
CA SER A 190 -9.11 16.39 -34.92
C SER A 190 -7.96 17.34 -35.27
N GLY A 191 -6.85 16.85 -35.84
CA GLY A 191 -5.67 17.68 -36.13
C GLY A 191 -4.95 18.24 -34.86
N VAL A 192 -5.46 17.97 -33.69
CA VAL A 192 -4.86 18.36 -32.39
C VAL A 192 -3.85 17.29 -31.99
N SER A 193 -2.63 17.72 -31.65
CA SER A 193 -1.62 16.80 -31.09
C SER A 193 -2.08 16.34 -29.73
N THR A 194 -2.48 15.07 -29.59
CA THR A 194 -2.89 14.49 -28.32
C THR A 194 -1.71 14.23 -27.42
N LEU A 195 -0.49 14.19 -27.96
CA LEU A 195 0.76 14.09 -27.20
C LEU A 195 1.05 15.34 -26.35
N ASP A 196 0.45 16.49 -26.68
CA ASP A 196 0.56 17.73 -25.88
C ASP A 196 -0.06 17.58 -24.48
N THR A 197 -0.83 16.54 -24.26
CA THR A 197 -1.37 16.19 -22.92
C THR A 197 -0.41 15.37 -22.05
N MET A 198 0.68 14.87 -22.62
CA MET A 198 1.63 13.99 -21.92
C MET A 198 2.46 14.73 -20.84
N PRO A 199 2.91 16.00 -21.04
CA PRO A 199 3.59 16.75 -19.99
C PRO A 199 2.76 16.81 -18.70
N ASP A 200 1.49 17.20 -18.80
CA ASP A 200 0.56 17.30 -17.67
C ASP A 200 0.28 15.95 -17.01
N LEU A 201 0.25 14.87 -17.79
CA LEU A 201 0.08 13.53 -17.26
C LEU A 201 1.28 13.14 -16.40
N TYR A 202 2.50 13.34 -16.92
CA TYR A 202 3.73 12.99 -16.19
C TYR A 202 3.91 13.85 -14.93
N GLU A 203 3.59 15.14 -14.98
CA GLU A 203 3.63 16.02 -13.81
C GLU A 203 2.62 15.58 -12.73
N ARG A 204 1.40 15.22 -13.13
CA ARG A 204 0.41 14.69 -12.17
C ARG A 204 0.88 13.39 -11.53
N TRP A 205 1.54 12.50 -12.28
CA TRP A 205 2.05 11.24 -11.74
C TRP A 205 3.32 11.40 -10.93
N GLU A 206 4.14 12.41 -11.19
CA GLU A 206 5.22 12.83 -10.31
C GLU A 206 4.69 13.26 -8.93
N ASN A 207 3.70 14.18 -8.93
CA ASN A 207 3.05 14.64 -7.71
C ASN A 207 2.35 13.50 -6.96
N TRP A 208 1.66 12.61 -7.70
CA TRP A 208 1.04 11.42 -7.14
C TRP A 208 2.08 10.47 -6.50
N ALA A 209 3.20 10.24 -7.16
CA ALA A 209 4.26 9.39 -6.63
C ALA A 209 4.86 9.96 -5.33
N ALA A 210 4.99 11.28 -5.24
CA ALA A 210 5.43 11.96 -4.02
C ALA A 210 4.41 11.80 -2.88
N ASP A 211 3.10 12.01 -3.13
CA ASP A 211 2.02 11.82 -2.14
C ASP A 211 1.93 10.35 -1.68
N VAL A 212 2.04 9.39 -2.61
CA VAL A 212 2.04 7.97 -2.28
C VAL A 212 3.28 7.58 -1.47
N ALA A 213 4.46 8.05 -1.87
CA ALA A 213 5.68 7.79 -1.11
C ALA A 213 5.58 8.28 0.33
N GLU A 214 5.06 9.50 0.55
CA GLU A 214 4.90 10.07 1.88
C GLU A 214 3.84 9.33 2.69
N SER A 215 2.64 9.18 2.14
CA SER A 215 1.51 8.58 2.86
C SER A 215 1.74 7.10 3.19
N HIS A 216 2.33 6.32 2.27
CA HIS A 216 2.53 4.89 2.47
C HIS A 216 3.74 4.56 3.36
N THR A 217 4.72 5.48 3.46
CA THR A 217 5.81 5.35 4.43
C THR A 217 5.39 5.80 5.82
N THR A 218 4.50 6.77 5.92
CA THR A 218 3.92 7.23 7.19
C THR A 218 2.85 6.28 7.73
N TYR A 219 2.02 5.73 6.82
CA TYR A 219 0.92 4.82 7.13
C TYR A 219 1.06 3.49 6.35
N PRO A 220 1.94 2.57 6.78
CA PRO A 220 2.24 1.35 6.01
C PRO A 220 1.05 0.44 5.71
N VAL A 221 -0.01 0.53 6.51
CA VAL A 221 -1.26 -0.21 6.25
C VAL A 221 -1.88 0.14 4.90
N LEU A 222 -1.64 1.37 4.36
CA LEU A 222 -2.12 1.79 3.05
C LEU A 222 -1.58 0.93 1.90
N ILE A 223 -0.40 0.33 2.07
CA ILE A 223 0.19 -0.58 1.08
C ILE A 223 -0.73 -1.78 0.82
N ARG A 224 -1.46 -2.23 1.86
CA ARG A 224 -2.39 -3.37 1.81
C ARG A 224 -3.79 -3.01 1.29
N PHE A 225 -4.12 -1.71 1.20
CA PHE A 225 -5.40 -1.28 0.62
C PHE A 225 -5.42 -1.55 -0.88
N ARG A 226 -6.36 -2.36 -1.32
CA ARG A 226 -6.53 -2.72 -2.74
C ARG A 226 -7.37 -1.68 -3.47
N SER A 227 -7.09 -1.54 -4.78
CA SER A 227 -7.90 -0.71 -5.67
C SER A 227 -9.33 -1.24 -5.74
N PRO A 228 -10.35 -0.37 -5.76
CA PRO A 228 -11.77 -0.80 -5.78
C PRO A 228 -12.15 -1.52 -7.09
N GLY A 229 -11.51 -1.16 -8.20
CA GLY A 229 -11.75 -1.77 -9.50
C GLY A 229 -11.13 -3.17 -9.59
N PRO A 230 -11.88 -4.18 -10.06
CA PRO A 230 -11.30 -5.46 -10.36
C PRO A 230 -10.19 -5.31 -11.41
N MET A 231 -9.10 -6.04 -11.28
CA MET A 231 -7.94 -5.99 -12.17
C MET A 231 -7.19 -4.65 -12.18
N SER A 232 -7.50 -3.73 -11.25
CA SER A 232 -6.76 -2.49 -11.03
C SER A 232 -5.76 -2.64 -9.89
N SER A 233 -4.60 -1.99 -10.03
CA SER A 233 -3.57 -1.97 -8.98
C SER A 233 -2.75 -0.70 -9.10
N TRP A 234 -2.61 0.02 -7.99
CA TRP A 234 -1.83 1.24 -7.93
C TRP A 234 -0.35 1.03 -8.32
N VAL A 235 0.24 -0.12 -7.96
CA VAL A 235 1.62 -0.47 -8.33
C VAL A 235 1.73 -0.68 -9.84
N ILE A 236 0.79 -1.42 -10.42
CA ILE A 236 0.77 -1.69 -11.86
C ILE A 236 0.52 -0.41 -12.65
N SER A 237 -0.35 0.47 -12.14
CA SER A 237 -0.60 1.78 -12.75
C SER A 237 0.65 2.65 -12.75
N LEU A 238 1.38 2.72 -11.61
CA LEU A 238 2.65 3.43 -11.57
C LEU A 238 3.66 2.83 -12.55
N LEU A 239 3.82 1.51 -12.55
CA LEU A 239 4.73 0.82 -13.47
C LEU A 239 4.41 1.14 -14.94
N ALA A 240 3.13 1.13 -15.31
CA ALA A 240 2.71 1.47 -16.67
C ALA A 240 3.06 2.92 -17.06
N VAL A 241 2.93 3.87 -16.12
CA VAL A 241 3.32 5.27 -16.38
C VAL A 241 4.83 5.39 -16.52
N LEU A 242 5.62 4.74 -15.66
CA LEU A 242 7.09 4.75 -15.77
C LEU A 242 7.56 4.11 -17.07
N ASP A 243 6.97 2.98 -17.45
CA ASP A 243 7.26 2.32 -18.73
C ASP A 243 6.91 3.21 -19.92
N SER A 244 5.78 3.94 -19.88
CA SER A 244 5.41 4.87 -20.94
C SER A 244 6.41 6.02 -21.07
N ALA A 245 6.87 6.58 -19.94
CA ALA A 245 7.86 7.65 -19.94
C ALA A 245 9.22 7.17 -20.48
N ALA A 246 9.67 5.99 -20.05
CA ALA A 246 10.90 5.37 -20.51
C ALA A 246 10.86 5.07 -22.01
N LEU A 247 9.75 4.49 -22.52
CA LEU A 247 9.54 4.22 -23.93
C LEU A 247 9.55 5.52 -24.77
N PHE A 248 8.83 6.55 -24.32
CA PHE A 248 8.73 7.80 -25.04
C PHE A 248 10.09 8.47 -25.16
N LEU A 249 10.87 8.51 -24.07
CA LEU A 249 12.22 9.06 -24.10
C LEU A 249 13.18 8.25 -24.99
N ALA A 250 13.05 6.93 -25.01
CA ALA A 250 13.94 6.06 -25.77
C ALA A 250 13.63 6.06 -27.28
N LEU A 251 12.33 5.97 -27.63
CA LEU A 251 11.89 5.81 -29.04
C LEU A 251 11.71 7.13 -29.78
N SER A 252 11.33 8.20 -29.06
CA SER A 252 10.91 9.47 -29.69
C SER A 252 11.46 10.70 -28.96
N PRO A 253 12.80 10.81 -28.80
CA PRO A 253 13.43 11.82 -27.93
C PRO A 253 13.17 13.27 -28.37
N LYS A 254 12.84 13.54 -29.63
CA LYS A 254 12.53 14.89 -30.13
C LYS A 254 11.10 15.30 -29.80
N THR A 255 10.17 14.34 -29.81
CA THR A 255 8.75 14.57 -29.54
C THR A 255 8.44 14.42 -28.04
N ALA A 256 9.23 13.64 -27.30
CA ALA A 256 9.00 13.38 -25.89
C ALA A 256 9.10 14.65 -25.02
N PRO A 257 8.21 14.82 -24.03
CA PRO A 257 8.32 15.88 -23.04
C PRO A 257 9.43 15.55 -22.04
N VAL A 258 10.68 15.80 -22.43
CA VAL A 258 11.89 15.28 -21.75
C VAL A 258 11.90 15.59 -20.26
N VAL A 259 11.64 16.84 -19.87
CA VAL A 259 11.72 17.23 -18.44
C VAL A 259 10.62 16.59 -17.60
N PRO A 260 9.33 16.71 -17.94
CA PRO A 260 8.26 16.04 -17.18
C PRO A 260 8.42 14.51 -17.13
N ALA A 261 8.80 13.88 -18.24
CA ALA A 261 9.00 12.42 -18.28
C ALA A 261 10.13 11.97 -17.35
N ARG A 262 11.28 12.68 -17.34
CA ARG A 262 12.41 12.36 -16.47
C ARG A 262 12.10 12.61 -15.00
N LEU A 263 11.36 13.66 -14.67
CA LEU A 263 10.94 13.93 -13.29
C LEU A 263 9.93 12.89 -12.80
N CYS A 264 8.97 12.52 -13.62
CA CYS A 264 8.04 11.44 -13.34
C CYS A 264 8.76 10.10 -13.08
N LEU A 265 9.71 9.70 -13.95
CA LEU A 265 10.55 8.53 -13.74
C LEU A 265 11.25 8.60 -12.38
N ARG A 266 11.93 9.72 -12.10
CA ARG A 266 12.68 9.90 -10.86
C ARG A 266 11.81 9.88 -9.62
N GLY A 267 10.64 10.53 -9.66
CA GLY A 267 9.64 10.50 -8.59
C GLY A 267 9.11 9.08 -8.36
N GLY A 268 8.76 8.39 -9.44
CA GLY A 268 8.18 7.05 -9.37
C GLY A 268 9.14 6.00 -8.84
N PHE A 269 10.38 5.93 -9.33
CA PHE A 269 11.30 4.93 -8.79
C PHE A 269 11.71 5.22 -7.34
N ARG A 270 11.84 6.47 -6.93
CA ARG A 270 12.05 6.82 -5.52
C ARG A 270 10.85 6.43 -4.65
N CYS A 271 9.62 6.58 -5.15
CA CYS A 271 8.42 6.12 -4.47
C CYS A 271 8.48 4.61 -4.25
N LEU A 272 8.74 3.82 -5.29
CA LEU A 272 8.82 2.37 -5.20
C LEU A 272 9.92 1.90 -4.24
N HIS A 273 11.11 2.49 -4.30
CA HIS A 273 12.22 2.17 -3.39
C HIS A 273 11.86 2.46 -1.93
N ARG A 274 11.29 3.63 -1.62
CA ARG A 274 10.86 3.96 -0.25
C ARG A 274 9.83 2.97 0.29
N ILE A 275 8.87 2.57 -0.56
CA ILE A 275 7.85 1.60 -0.17
C ILE A 275 8.50 0.22 0.02
N ALA A 276 9.38 -0.20 -0.88
CA ALA A 276 10.13 -1.45 -0.74
C ALA A 276 10.95 -1.50 0.57
N GLN A 277 11.62 -0.40 0.92
CA GLN A 277 12.33 -0.28 2.20
C GLN A 277 11.38 -0.38 3.42
N VAL A 278 10.17 0.18 3.34
CA VAL A 278 9.15 0.02 4.40
C VAL A 278 8.71 -1.43 4.54
N MET A 279 8.72 -2.19 3.46
CA MET A 279 8.38 -3.61 3.43
C MET A 279 9.58 -4.53 3.75
N ASP A 280 10.70 -3.95 4.20
CA ASP A 280 11.95 -4.65 4.55
C ASP A 280 12.61 -5.38 3.36
N PHE A 281 12.39 -4.90 2.11
CA PHE A 281 13.15 -5.36 0.96
C PHE A 281 14.49 -4.64 0.87
N ASP A 282 15.55 -5.42 0.74
CA ASP A 282 16.92 -4.92 0.52
C ASP A 282 17.14 -4.75 -1.00
N ILE A 283 16.76 -3.58 -1.51
CA ILE A 283 16.92 -3.21 -2.92
C ILE A 283 17.87 -2.02 -2.99
N PRO A 284 18.98 -2.10 -3.73
CA PRO A 284 19.92 -1.00 -3.87
C PRO A 284 19.25 0.26 -4.44
N ASP A 285 19.58 1.41 -3.90
CA ASP A 285 19.07 2.71 -4.40
C ASP A 285 19.59 3.01 -5.82
N GLU A 286 20.76 2.51 -6.17
CA GLU A 286 21.34 2.60 -7.50
C GLU A 286 21.57 1.20 -8.06
N PRO A 287 21.09 0.90 -9.28
CA PRO A 287 21.36 -0.37 -9.92
C PRO A 287 22.84 -0.52 -10.27
N ALA A 288 23.33 -1.76 -10.30
CA ALA A 288 24.68 -2.02 -10.77
C ALA A 288 24.85 -1.57 -12.23
N PRO A 289 26.05 -1.10 -12.64
CA PRO A 289 26.28 -0.60 -14.00
C PRO A 289 25.97 -1.60 -15.13
N ASP A 290 26.04 -2.90 -14.82
CA ASP A 290 25.74 -4.02 -15.71
C ASP A 290 24.38 -4.65 -15.46
N ALA A 291 23.57 -4.06 -14.60
CA ALA A 291 22.23 -4.58 -14.31
C ALA A 291 21.34 -4.53 -15.55
N GLY A 292 20.78 -5.69 -15.91
CA GLY A 292 19.78 -5.82 -16.94
C GLY A 292 18.36 -5.81 -16.38
N THR A 293 17.38 -5.82 -17.27
CA THR A 293 15.98 -6.01 -16.93
C THR A 293 15.55 -7.46 -17.18
N SER A 294 14.50 -7.90 -16.51
CA SER A 294 13.87 -9.19 -16.81
C SER A 294 12.94 -9.12 -18.04
N LEU A 295 12.66 -7.92 -18.54
CA LEU A 295 11.95 -7.72 -19.79
C LEU A 295 12.87 -8.06 -20.97
N THR A 296 12.36 -8.85 -21.92
CA THR A 296 13.15 -9.23 -23.11
C THR A 296 12.99 -8.24 -24.25
N TYR A 297 13.96 -8.26 -25.18
CA TYR A 297 13.90 -7.43 -26.37
C TYR A 297 12.67 -7.74 -27.25
N GLU A 298 12.28 -9.03 -27.32
CA GLU A 298 11.08 -9.44 -28.05
C GLU A 298 9.81 -8.80 -27.47
N GLN A 299 9.70 -8.74 -26.15
CA GLN A 299 8.58 -8.08 -25.47
C GLN A 299 8.57 -6.56 -25.72
N PHE A 300 9.75 -5.95 -25.78
CA PHE A 300 9.87 -4.56 -26.18
C PHE A 300 9.41 -4.34 -27.62
N LEU A 301 9.76 -5.25 -28.55
CA LEU A 301 9.30 -5.18 -29.93
C LEU A 301 7.77 -5.34 -30.07
N GLU A 302 7.13 -6.16 -29.22
CA GLU A 302 5.66 -6.25 -29.16
C GLU A 302 5.05 -4.89 -28.81
N ALA A 303 5.64 -4.17 -27.87
CA ALA A 303 5.20 -2.82 -27.50
C ALA A 303 5.41 -1.82 -28.66
N VAL A 304 6.55 -1.87 -29.32
CA VAL A 304 6.83 -1.04 -30.51
C VAL A 304 5.82 -1.33 -31.62
N ALA A 305 5.49 -2.60 -31.87
CA ALA A 305 4.49 -3.01 -32.83
C ALA A 305 3.11 -2.41 -32.49
N ARG A 306 2.70 -2.49 -31.22
CA ARG A 306 1.46 -1.90 -30.72
C ARG A 306 1.39 -0.39 -30.96
N MET A 307 2.48 0.32 -30.71
CA MET A 307 2.57 1.76 -30.94
C MET A 307 2.52 2.10 -32.44
N ARG A 308 3.18 1.29 -33.30
CA ARG A 308 3.14 1.44 -34.76
C ARG A 308 1.75 1.22 -35.35
N GLU A 309 0.96 0.30 -34.80
CA GLU A 309 -0.43 0.05 -35.27
C GLU A 309 -1.31 1.31 -35.25
N VAL A 310 -1.06 2.23 -34.33
CA VAL A 310 -1.80 3.48 -34.18
C VAL A 310 -1.08 4.67 -34.87
N GLY A 311 0.10 4.43 -35.46
CA GLY A 311 0.89 5.47 -36.08
C GLY A 311 1.66 6.35 -35.11
N PHE A 312 1.94 5.90 -33.89
CA PHE A 312 2.75 6.66 -32.95
C PHE A 312 4.11 7.03 -33.55
N PRO A 313 4.59 8.29 -33.39
CA PRO A 313 5.82 8.76 -34.03
C PRO A 313 7.04 8.10 -33.36
N ILE A 314 7.57 7.07 -34.00
CA ILE A 314 8.82 6.40 -33.59
C ILE A 314 9.95 7.01 -34.39
N GLU A 315 10.88 7.70 -33.75
CA GLU A 315 11.96 8.47 -34.36
C GLU A 315 13.27 7.69 -34.48
N ARG A 316 13.43 6.66 -33.63
CA ARG A 316 14.66 5.86 -33.56
C ARG A 316 14.40 4.41 -33.90
N ASP A 317 15.42 3.76 -34.45
CA ASP A 317 15.37 2.30 -34.60
C ASP A 317 15.20 1.61 -33.21
N PRO A 318 14.31 0.62 -33.09
CA PRO A 318 14.10 -0.09 -31.84
C PRO A 318 15.36 -0.71 -31.25
N ALA A 319 16.28 -1.21 -32.08
CA ALA A 319 17.54 -1.79 -31.58
C ALA A 319 18.45 -0.72 -30.96
N GLU A 320 18.45 0.50 -31.49
CA GLU A 320 19.20 1.63 -30.92
C GLU A 320 18.52 2.21 -29.66
N ALA A 321 17.20 2.15 -29.58
CA ALA A 321 16.42 2.67 -28.44
C ALA A 321 16.41 1.71 -27.25
N TRP A 322 16.56 0.43 -27.49
CA TRP A 322 16.51 -0.62 -26.45
C TRP A 322 17.47 -0.39 -25.27
N PRO A 323 18.77 -0.10 -25.46
CA PRO A 323 19.69 0.15 -24.34
C PRO A 323 19.25 1.34 -23.48
N ASP A 324 18.70 2.41 -24.07
CA ASP A 324 18.23 3.57 -23.35
C ASP A 324 16.96 3.24 -22.52
N PHE A 325 16.05 2.45 -23.10
CA PHE A 325 14.87 1.98 -22.38
C PHE A 325 15.26 1.10 -21.18
N VAL A 326 16.18 0.15 -21.37
CA VAL A 326 16.73 -0.69 -20.30
C VAL A 326 17.38 0.16 -19.21
N GLY A 327 18.17 1.16 -19.62
CA GLY A 327 18.85 2.07 -18.69
C GLY A 327 17.89 2.87 -17.80
N TRP A 328 16.66 3.16 -18.26
CA TRP A 328 15.61 3.71 -17.42
C TRP A 328 14.94 2.65 -16.55
N ARG A 329 14.56 1.51 -17.15
CA ARG A 329 13.74 0.49 -16.50
C ARG A 329 14.45 -0.19 -15.32
N VAL A 330 15.72 -0.40 -15.40
CA VAL A 330 16.55 -1.03 -14.35
C VAL A 330 16.41 -0.31 -13.00
N ASN A 331 16.14 1.01 -13.00
CA ASN A 331 16.01 1.79 -11.76
C ASN A 331 14.73 1.49 -10.96
N TYR A 332 13.70 0.90 -11.55
CA TYR A 332 12.42 0.69 -10.86
C TYR A 332 11.87 -0.73 -10.96
N GLU A 333 12.37 -1.55 -11.89
CA GLU A 333 11.80 -2.88 -12.16
C GLU A 333 11.82 -3.78 -10.93
N GLN A 334 12.97 -3.89 -10.26
CA GLN A 334 13.12 -4.77 -9.11
C GLN A 334 12.19 -4.35 -7.96
N ALA A 335 12.15 -3.06 -7.64
CA ALA A 335 11.29 -2.53 -6.60
C ALA A 335 9.81 -2.68 -6.94
N ALA A 336 9.42 -2.37 -8.19
CA ALA A 336 8.05 -2.54 -8.66
C ALA A 336 7.61 -4.01 -8.55
N TYR A 337 8.45 -4.95 -8.95
CA TYR A 337 8.13 -6.38 -8.91
C TYR A 337 8.05 -6.92 -7.48
N ALA A 338 8.96 -6.52 -6.61
CA ALA A 338 8.94 -6.91 -5.21
C ALA A 338 7.65 -6.41 -4.52
N VAL A 339 7.35 -5.11 -4.65
CA VAL A 339 6.13 -4.52 -4.09
C VAL A 339 4.89 -5.17 -4.71
N ALA A 340 4.85 -5.33 -6.05
CA ALA A 340 3.71 -5.96 -6.72
C ALA A 340 3.50 -7.42 -6.30
N ALA A 341 4.57 -8.16 -6.03
CA ALA A 341 4.49 -9.52 -5.53
C ALA A 341 3.90 -9.58 -4.12
N GLU A 342 4.40 -8.73 -3.23
CA GLU A 342 3.99 -8.71 -1.82
C GLU A 342 2.53 -8.26 -1.64
N VAL A 343 2.11 -7.20 -2.36
CA VAL A 343 0.71 -6.79 -2.34
C VAL A 343 -0.19 -7.68 -3.19
N TYR A 344 0.37 -8.72 -3.82
CA TYR A 344 -0.37 -9.60 -4.74
C TYR A 344 -1.13 -8.79 -5.80
N ALA A 345 -0.46 -7.79 -6.39
CA ALA A 345 -1.02 -7.00 -7.45
C ALA A 345 -1.49 -7.90 -8.62
N VAL A 346 -2.50 -7.44 -9.32
CA VAL A 346 -3.02 -8.16 -10.48
C VAL A 346 -1.91 -8.37 -11.49
N PRO A 347 -1.72 -9.58 -12.04
CA PRO A 347 -0.77 -9.82 -13.11
C PRO A 347 -1.13 -8.99 -14.35
N ALA A 348 -0.15 -8.28 -14.89
CA ALA A 348 -0.29 -7.44 -16.07
C ALA A 348 0.90 -7.67 -17.02
N LEU A 349 0.79 -7.17 -18.25
CA LEU A 349 1.93 -7.17 -19.15
C LEU A 349 3.07 -6.36 -18.52
N TRP A 350 4.30 -6.86 -18.61
CA TRP A 350 5.52 -6.25 -18.07
C TRP A 350 5.57 -6.09 -16.54
N SER A 351 4.71 -6.80 -15.80
CA SER A 351 4.64 -6.73 -14.33
C SER A 351 5.38 -7.86 -13.60
N GLY A 352 6.30 -8.54 -14.27
CA GLY A 352 7.13 -9.61 -13.71
C GLY A 352 6.64 -11.02 -14.03
N PRO A 353 7.25 -12.06 -13.40
CA PRO A 353 7.03 -13.46 -13.78
C PRO A 353 5.61 -13.98 -13.50
N ARG A 354 4.80 -13.23 -12.76
CA ARG A 354 3.41 -13.58 -12.42
C ARG A 354 2.45 -13.34 -13.58
N ARG A 355 2.84 -13.70 -14.80
CA ARG A 355 2.03 -13.46 -16.00
C ARG A 355 0.73 -14.25 -15.95
N HIS A 356 -0.39 -13.55 -16.04
CA HIS A 356 -1.64 -14.12 -16.48
C HIS A 356 -1.75 -13.85 -18.00
N PRO A 357 -2.16 -14.85 -18.81
CA PRO A 357 -2.41 -14.62 -20.23
C PRO A 357 -3.71 -13.81 -20.39
N MET A 358 -3.63 -12.52 -20.11
CA MET A 358 -4.73 -11.60 -20.38
C MET A 358 -4.35 -10.79 -21.62
N SER A 359 -5.15 -10.95 -22.66
CA SER A 359 -5.09 -10.05 -23.78
C SER A 359 -5.40 -8.62 -23.31
N PRO A 360 -4.66 -7.60 -23.75
CA PRO A 360 -5.01 -6.22 -23.48
C PRO A 360 -6.47 -5.99 -23.92
N VAL A 361 -7.27 -5.36 -23.06
CA VAL A 361 -8.62 -4.97 -23.47
C VAL A 361 -8.48 -3.98 -24.63
N PRO A 362 -8.98 -4.29 -25.82
CA PRO A 362 -8.84 -3.40 -26.96
C PRO A 362 -9.51 -2.07 -26.65
N PRO A 363 -8.97 -0.94 -27.12
CA PRO A 363 -9.61 0.35 -26.93
C PRO A 363 -11.01 0.31 -27.57
N GLN A 364 -12.01 0.84 -26.87
CA GLN A 364 -13.32 1.02 -27.48
C GLN A 364 -13.20 2.07 -28.58
N ARG A 365 -13.25 1.61 -29.81
CA ARG A 365 -13.22 2.50 -30.99
C ARG A 365 -14.65 2.83 -31.36
N PRO A 366 -14.94 4.08 -31.77
CA PRO A 366 -16.16 4.33 -32.49
C PRO A 366 -16.15 3.42 -33.71
N ALA A 367 -17.26 2.70 -33.99
CA ALA A 367 -17.34 1.84 -35.15
C ALA A 367 -17.10 2.68 -36.41
N PRO A 368 -16.12 2.34 -37.28
CA PRO A 368 -15.89 3.08 -38.50
C PRO A 368 -17.17 3.02 -39.34
N GLY A 369 -17.65 4.16 -39.82
CA GLY A 369 -18.71 4.24 -40.82
C GLY A 369 -20.13 4.44 -40.31
N ARG A 370 -20.37 4.85 -39.05
CA ARG A 370 -21.69 5.35 -38.63
C ARG A 370 -21.81 6.81 -39.11
N PRO A 371 -22.69 7.11 -40.07
CA PRO A 371 -22.91 8.51 -40.48
C PRO A 371 -23.44 9.30 -39.27
N PRO A 372 -23.11 10.60 -39.17
CA PRO A 372 -23.71 11.46 -38.15
C PRO A 372 -25.24 11.42 -38.28
N LYS A 373 -25.91 11.26 -37.17
CA LYS A 373 -27.37 11.37 -37.12
C LYS A 373 -27.81 12.80 -37.29
#